data_304d1fce9ca68ecc92f9af9875be076b
#
_entry.id   304d1fce9ca68ecc92f9af9875be076b
#
_cell.length_a   1.000
_cell.length_b   1.000
_cell.length_c   1.000
_cell.angle_alpha   90.00
_cell.angle_beta   90.00
_cell.angle_gamma   90.00
#
_symmetry.space_group_name_H-M   'P 1'
#
loop_
_entity.id
_entity.type
_entity.pdbx_description
1 polymer ?
#
loop_
_entity_poly.entity_id
_entity_poly.type
_entity_poly.pdbx_seq_one_letter_code
_entity_poly.pdbx_strand_id
1 'polypeptide(L)'
;LIPFLCFCYLAAYLDRINIGFAKLQMLDQLHFSETAFGLGAGLFFVGYIIFEVPSNLILEKVGAKIWIARIMITWGLLSACTMLVTSTTQFYILRFLLGAAEAGFLPGVLYYLTTWFPTHRRGRIIALFMIGLPLSSVIGGPLSGWIMGHFDNMAGLRGWQWLFLIEAVPSV
;
A
#
# COMPACT_ATOMS: atom_id res chain seq x y z
N LEU A 1 -2.35 -0.12 -20.80
CA LEU A 1 -1.50 -0.84 -19.84
C LEU A 1 -0.78 0.14 -18.87
N ILE A 2 0.04 1.08 -19.39
CA ILE A 2 0.84 2.00 -18.56
C ILE A 2 -0.01 2.84 -17.61
N PRO A 3 -1.08 3.55 -18.05
CA PRO A 3 -1.90 4.36 -17.13
C PRO A 3 -2.52 3.53 -16.00
N PHE A 4 -2.94 2.31 -16.30
CA PHE A 4 -3.51 1.39 -15.30
C PHE A 4 -2.45 0.99 -14.26
N LEU A 5 -1.25 0.59 -14.70
CA LEU A 5 -0.16 0.24 -13.78
C LEU A 5 0.32 1.45 -12.96
N CYS A 6 0.35 2.66 -13.56
CA CYS A 6 0.63 3.88 -12.83
C CYS A 6 -0.43 4.15 -11.75
N PHE A 7 -1.70 3.92 -12.06
CA PHE A 7 -2.78 4.05 -11.09
C PHE A 7 -2.64 3.05 -9.94
N CYS A 8 -2.36 1.77 -10.23
CA CYS A 8 -2.08 0.76 -9.21
C CYS A 8 -0.90 1.14 -8.32
N TYR A 9 0.17 1.66 -8.92
CA TYR A 9 1.36 2.12 -8.20
C TYR A 9 1.08 3.34 -7.32
N LEU A 10 0.29 4.29 -7.85
CA LEU A 10 -0.16 5.44 -7.10
C LEU A 10 -1.00 5.00 -5.88
N ALA A 11 -1.96 4.10 -6.06
CA ALA A 11 -2.77 3.56 -4.97
C ALA A 11 -1.91 2.86 -3.91
N ALA A 12 -0.92 2.04 -4.32
CA ALA A 12 0.00 1.37 -3.42
C ALA A 12 0.82 2.35 -2.58
N TYR A 13 1.29 3.43 -3.19
CA TYR A 13 2.05 4.45 -2.48
C TYR A 13 1.20 5.35 -1.58
N LEU A 14 -0.05 5.64 -1.96
CA LEU A 14 -0.99 6.34 -1.10
C LEU A 14 -1.17 5.59 0.21
N ASP A 15 -1.43 4.29 0.17
CA ASP A 15 -1.59 3.47 1.37
C ASP A 15 -0.34 3.48 2.28
N ARG A 16 0.86 3.48 1.70
CA ARG A 16 2.12 3.62 2.46
C ARG A 16 2.25 4.96 3.17
N ILE A 17 1.80 6.04 2.55
CA ILE A 17 1.89 7.39 3.09
C ILE A 17 0.80 7.61 4.15
N ASN A 18 -0.37 7.01 3.98
CA ASN A 18 -1.54 7.17 4.84
C ASN A 18 -1.28 6.85 6.29
N ILE A 19 -0.44 5.87 6.57
CA ILE A 19 -0.07 5.54 7.94
C ILE A 19 0.57 6.73 8.67
N GLY A 20 1.31 7.57 7.95
CA GLY A 20 1.89 8.80 8.49
C GLY A 20 0.83 9.82 8.87
N PHE A 21 -0.21 9.99 8.05
CA PHE A 21 -1.32 10.90 8.33
C PHE A 21 -2.24 10.37 9.41
N ALA A 22 -2.55 9.07 9.39
CA ALA A 22 -3.36 8.41 10.41
C ALA A 22 -2.70 8.37 11.79
N LYS A 23 -1.37 8.50 11.86
CA LYS A 23 -0.56 8.35 13.08
C LYS A 23 -1.14 9.11 14.27
N LEU A 24 -1.39 10.41 14.12
CA LEU A 24 -1.82 11.25 15.25
C LEU A 24 -3.16 10.81 15.83
N GLN A 25 -4.15 10.52 14.97
CA GLN A 25 -5.45 10.04 15.41
C GLN A 25 -5.38 8.61 15.99
N MET A 26 -4.53 7.75 15.43
CA MET A 26 -4.33 6.38 15.93
C MET A 26 -3.63 6.37 17.30
N LEU A 27 -2.61 7.21 17.49
CA LEU A 27 -1.91 7.33 18.77
C LEU A 27 -2.88 7.79 19.88
N ASP A 28 -3.70 8.78 19.59
CA ASP A 28 -4.68 9.33 20.54
C ASP A 28 -5.77 8.31 20.88
N GLN A 29 -6.40 7.71 19.87
CA GLN A 29 -7.53 6.81 20.07
C GLN A 29 -7.15 5.44 20.63
N LEU A 30 -6.03 4.86 20.17
CA LEU A 30 -5.61 3.49 20.53
C LEU A 30 -4.59 3.49 21.69
N HIS A 31 -4.23 4.68 22.18
CA HIS A 31 -3.23 4.85 23.25
C HIS A 31 -1.89 4.16 22.94
N PHE A 32 -1.49 4.14 21.66
CA PHE A 32 -0.20 3.60 21.27
C PHE A 32 0.93 4.55 21.67
N SER A 33 2.07 3.98 22.10
CA SER A 33 3.29 4.76 22.21
C SER A 33 3.87 5.04 20.81
N GLU A 34 4.65 6.11 20.67
CA GLU A 34 5.36 6.40 19.43
C GLU A 34 6.31 5.26 19.04
N THR A 35 6.94 4.61 20.01
CA THR A 35 7.80 3.45 19.81
C THR A 35 7.02 2.26 19.27
N ALA A 36 5.82 1.97 19.80
CA ALA A 36 4.97 0.90 19.31
C ALA A 36 4.51 1.17 17.87
N PHE A 37 4.16 2.41 17.56
CA PHE A 37 3.81 2.80 16.20
C PHE A 37 4.99 2.65 15.24
N GLY A 38 6.18 3.11 15.64
CA GLY A 38 7.41 2.97 14.84
C GLY A 38 7.80 1.52 14.59
N LEU A 39 7.67 0.64 15.59
CA LEU A 39 7.88 -0.81 15.43
C LEU A 39 6.89 -1.41 14.45
N GLY A 40 5.60 -1.07 14.54
CA GLY A 40 4.60 -1.54 13.58
C GLY A 40 4.90 -1.08 12.16
N ALA A 41 5.31 0.15 11.97
CA ALA A 41 5.75 0.66 10.66
C ALA A 41 7.00 -0.11 10.15
N GLY A 42 7.95 -0.44 11.03
CA GLY A 42 9.13 -1.24 10.71
C GLY A 42 8.78 -2.68 10.32
N LEU A 43 7.82 -3.32 11.00
CA LEU A 43 7.38 -4.69 10.72
C LEU A 43 6.81 -4.86 9.30
N PHE A 44 6.23 -3.80 8.73
CA PHE A 44 5.84 -3.79 7.32
C PHE A 44 7.04 -4.09 6.42
N PHE A 45 8.16 -3.42 6.63
CA PHE A 45 9.37 -3.63 5.82
C PHE A 45 9.98 -5.00 6.05
N VAL A 46 9.92 -5.53 7.27
CA VAL A 46 10.37 -6.91 7.58
C VAL A 46 9.56 -7.92 6.77
N GLY A 47 8.22 -7.81 6.80
CA GLY A 47 7.34 -8.65 5.97
C GLY A 47 7.64 -8.51 4.48
N TYR A 48 7.82 -7.27 4.01
CA TYR A 48 8.13 -6.98 2.62
C TYR A 48 9.43 -7.66 2.17
N ILE A 49 10.53 -7.49 2.91
CA ILE A 49 11.85 -8.05 2.56
C ILE A 49 11.83 -9.58 2.55
N ILE A 50 11.22 -10.22 3.56
CA ILE A 50 11.18 -11.68 3.68
C ILE A 50 10.42 -12.29 2.50
N PHE A 51 9.32 -11.69 2.09
CA PHE A 51 8.44 -12.24 1.05
C PHE A 51 8.73 -11.73 -0.36
N GLU A 52 9.62 -10.77 -0.56
CA GLU A 52 9.94 -10.22 -1.88
C GLU A 52 10.50 -11.27 -2.83
N VAL A 53 11.51 -12.03 -2.42
CA VAL A 53 12.11 -13.08 -3.26
C VAL A 53 11.13 -14.24 -3.52
N PRO A 54 10.47 -14.84 -2.50
CA PRO A 54 9.47 -15.86 -2.74
C PRO A 54 8.33 -15.41 -3.66
N SER A 55 7.84 -14.17 -3.49
CA SER A 55 6.78 -13.60 -4.31
C SER A 55 7.19 -13.51 -5.79
N ASN A 56 8.40 -13.08 -6.07
CA ASN A 56 8.91 -12.99 -7.44
C ASN A 56 9.12 -14.35 -8.10
N LEU A 57 9.58 -15.35 -7.36
CA LEU A 57 9.70 -16.72 -7.87
C LEU A 57 8.33 -17.33 -8.23
N ILE A 58 7.31 -17.03 -7.45
CA ILE A 58 5.94 -17.45 -7.77
C ILE A 58 5.40 -16.69 -8.98
N LEU A 59 5.66 -15.38 -9.07
CA LEU A 59 5.28 -14.55 -10.19
C LEU A 59 5.81 -15.07 -11.52
N GLU A 60 7.05 -15.54 -11.58
CA GLU A 60 7.65 -16.17 -12.77
C GLU A 60 6.90 -17.45 -13.19
N LYS A 61 6.43 -18.24 -12.23
CA LYS A 61 5.72 -19.51 -12.50
C LYS A 61 4.26 -19.32 -12.88
N VAL A 62 3.55 -18.42 -12.17
CA VAL A 62 2.09 -18.20 -12.32
C VAL A 62 1.77 -17.18 -13.41
N GLY A 63 2.73 -16.32 -13.71
CA GLY A 63 2.57 -15.21 -14.64
C GLY A 63 2.25 -13.89 -13.94
N ALA A 64 2.89 -12.82 -14.43
CA ALA A 64 2.84 -11.50 -13.81
C ALA A 64 1.41 -10.94 -13.68
N LYS A 65 0.56 -11.12 -14.70
CA LYS A 65 -0.82 -10.61 -14.68
C LYS A 65 -1.64 -11.13 -13.49
N ILE A 66 -1.62 -12.46 -13.30
CA ILE A 66 -2.41 -13.11 -12.24
C ILE A 66 -1.82 -12.78 -10.87
N TRP A 67 -0.49 -12.80 -10.76
CA TRP A 67 0.19 -12.57 -9.49
C TRP A 67 0.08 -11.12 -9.00
N ILE A 68 0.19 -10.14 -9.91
CA ILE A 68 -0.02 -8.72 -9.59
C ILE A 68 -1.47 -8.47 -9.14
N ALA A 69 -2.47 -9.04 -9.84
CA ALA A 69 -3.87 -8.94 -9.44
C ALA A 69 -4.09 -9.53 -8.04
N ARG A 70 -3.49 -10.70 -7.74
CA ARG A 70 -3.55 -11.30 -6.40
C ARG A 70 -2.92 -10.39 -5.34
N ILE A 71 -1.75 -9.78 -5.62
CA ILE A 71 -1.09 -8.82 -4.72
C ILE A 71 -2.05 -7.66 -4.43
N MET A 72 -2.61 -7.04 -5.46
CA MET A 72 -3.53 -5.91 -5.32
C MET A 72 -4.74 -6.25 -4.43
N ILE A 73 -5.43 -7.36 -4.71
CA ILE A 73 -6.61 -7.78 -3.94
C ILE A 73 -6.24 -8.10 -2.48
N THR A 74 -5.21 -8.91 -2.25
CA THR A 74 -4.84 -9.30 -0.88
C THR A 74 -4.35 -8.12 -0.06
N TRP A 75 -3.57 -7.23 -0.67
CA TRP A 75 -3.11 -6.01 -0.03
C TRP A 75 -4.27 -5.05 0.26
N GLY A 76 -5.17 -4.81 -0.69
CA GLY A 76 -6.35 -3.96 -0.50
C GLY A 76 -7.25 -4.44 0.64
N LEU A 77 -7.50 -5.75 0.72
CA LEU A 77 -8.27 -6.34 1.82
C LEU A 77 -7.58 -6.18 3.17
N LEU A 78 -6.27 -6.39 3.26
CA LEU A 78 -5.50 -6.20 4.50
C LEU A 78 -5.43 -4.73 4.89
N SER A 79 -5.30 -3.81 3.93
CA SER A 79 -5.36 -2.37 4.17
C SER A 79 -6.72 -1.97 4.74
N ALA A 80 -7.82 -2.43 4.15
CA ALA A 80 -9.17 -2.23 4.72
C ALA A 80 -9.30 -2.80 6.13
N CYS A 81 -8.73 -3.99 6.41
CA CYS A 81 -8.73 -4.57 7.75
C CYS A 81 -8.01 -3.72 8.80
N THR A 82 -7.14 -2.79 8.39
CA THR A 82 -6.47 -1.88 9.33
C THR A 82 -7.48 -0.99 10.08
N MET A 83 -8.65 -0.70 9.50
CA MET A 83 -9.72 0.02 10.18
C MET A 83 -10.24 -0.69 11.45
N LEU A 84 -10.06 -2.01 11.56
CA LEU A 84 -10.55 -2.84 12.67
C LEU A 84 -9.53 -2.98 13.81
N VAL A 85 -8.37 -2.36 13.70
CA VAL A 85 -7.31 -2.44 14.70
C VAL A 85 -7.76 -1.77 16.00
N THR A 86 -7.68 -2.55 17.09
CA THR A 86 -8.00 -2.09 18.46
C THR A 86 -6.86 -2.31 19.45
N SER A 87 -5.82 -3.07 19.08
CA SER A 87 -4.68 -3.35 19.93
C SER A 87 -3.34 -3.28 19.20
N THR A 88 -2.27 -3.02 19.94
CA THR A 88 -0.90 -2.95 19.40
C THR A 88 -0.49 -4.26 18.70
N THR A 89 -0.88 -5.41 19.26
CA THR A 89 -0.57 -6.73 18.70
C THR A 89 -1.25 -6.92 17.34
N GLN A 90 -2.53 -6.56 17.22
CA GLN A 90 -3.25 -6.60 15.94
C GLN A 90 -2.60 -5.68 14.90
N PHE A 91 -2.17 -4.49 15.33
CA PHE A 91 -1.46 -3.55 14.46
C PHE A 91 -0.16 -4.17 13.92
N TYR A 92 0.65 -4.82 14.78
CA TYR A 92 1.90 -5.47 14.38
C TYR A 92 1.67 -6.60 13.37
N ILE A 93 0.70 -7.47 13.64
CA ILE A 93 0.36 -8.59 12.76
C ILE A 93 -0.11 -8.06 11.40
N LEU A 94 -1.03 -7.09 11.39
CA LEU A 94 -1.53 -6.52 10.14
C LEU A 94 -0.43 -5.81 9.34
N ARG A 95 0.45 -5.06 10.00
CA ARG A 95 1.58 -4.40 9.34
C ARG A 95 2.54 -5.40 8.69
N PHE A 96 2.85 -6.49 9.38
CA PHE A 96 3.68 -7.56 8.83
C PHE A 96 3.01 -8.25 7.64
N LEU A 97 1.73 -8.61 7.77
CA LEU A 97 0.95 -9.25 6.70
C LEU A 97 0.78 -8.32 5.49
N LEU A 98 0.57 -7.02 5.72
CA LEU A 98 0.45 -6.03 4.67
C LEU A 98 1.76 -5.94 3.86
N GLY A 99 2.92 -5.88 4.54
CA GLY A 99 4.22 -5.92 3.90
C GLY A 99 4.44 -7.19 3.08
N ALA A 100 4.09 -8.35 3.64
CA ALA A 100 4.17 -9.64 2.97
C ALA A 100 3.24 -9.73 1.73
N ALA A 101 2.03 -9.16 1.82
CA ALA A 101 1.07 -9.14 0.72
C ALA A 101 1.51 -8.23 -0.43
N GLU A 102 2.11 -7.08 -0.13
CA GLU A 102 2.62 -6.12 -1.11
C GLU A 102 3.96 -6.54 -1.72
N ALA A 103 4.67 -7.47 -1.06
CA ALA A 103 5.98 -7.93 -1.48
C ALA A 103 5.97 -8.47 -2.92
N GLY A 104 6.92 -8.00 -3.72
CA GLY A 104 7.05 -8.38 -5.13
C GLY A 104 6.20 -7.55 -6.09
N PHE A 105 5.41 -6.57 -5.63
CA PHE A 105 4.63 -5.70 -6.51
C PHE A 105 5.52 -4.90 -7.46
N LEU A 106 6.44 -4.12 -6.93
CA LEU A 106 7.32 -3.26 -7.74
C LEU A 106 8.20 -4.06 -8.71
N PRO A 107 9.00 -5.05 -8.26
CA PRO A 107 9.80 -5.85 -9.18
C PRO A 107 8.92 -6.64 -10.16
N GLY A 108 7.74 -7.12 -9.73
CA GLY A 108 6.79 -7.79 -10.60
C GLY A 108 6.25 -6.90 -11.72
N VAL A 109 5.91 -5.65 -11.43
CA VAL A 109 5.49 -4.69 -12.46
C VAL A 109 6.65 -4.36 -13.39
N LEU A 110 7.85 -4.14 -12.86
CA LEU A 110 9.03 -3.89 -13.69
C LEU A 110 9.31 -5.07 -14.63
N TYR A 111 9.29 -6.29 -14.12
CA TYR A 111 9.40 -7.51 -14.93
C TYR A 111 8.31 -7.56 -16.00
N TYR A 112 7.05 -7.31 -15.64
CA TYR A 112 5.93 -7.30 -16.58
C TYR A 112 6.10 -6.26 -17.69
N LEU A 113 6.59 -5.07 -17.39
CA LEU A 113 6.90 -4.05 -18.37
C LEU A 113 8.02 -4.49 -19.34
N THR A 114 9.00 -5.27 -18.86
CA THR A 114 10.06 -5.78 -19.75
C THR A 114 9.57 -6.81 -20.75
N THR A 115 8.49 -7.52 -20.47
CA THR A 115 7.89 -8.49 -21.41
C THR A 115 7.08 -7.82 -22.52
N TRP A 116 6.53 -6.62 -22.24
CA TRP A 116 5.66 -5.91 -23.19
C TRP A 116 6.39 -4.89 -24.07
N PHE A 117 7.54 -4.39 -23.62
CA PHE A 117 8.21 -3.29 -24.31
C PHE A 117 9.64 -3.64 -24.73
N PRO A 118 10.04 -3.28 -25.98
CA PRO A 118 11.37 -3.52 -26.50
C PRO A 118 12.42 -2.71 -25.71
N THR A 119 13.65 -3.23 -25.67
CA THR A 119 14.75 -2.71 -24.85
C THR A 119 15.01 -1.21 -25.00
N HIS A 120 14.91 -0.69 -26.23
CA HIS A 120 15.14 0.72 -26.51
C HIS A 120 14.12 1.71 -25.92
N ARG A 121 12.91 1.21 -25.53
CA ARG A 121 11.84 2.03 -24.91
C ARG A 121 11.66 1.80 -23.43
N ARG A 122 12.24 0.74 -22.87
CA ARG A 122 12.05 0.33 -21.45
C ARG A 122 12.39 1.45 -20.49
N GLY A 123 13.55 2.11 -20.67
CA GLY A 123 13.99 3.19 -19.76
C GLY A 123 12.98 4.33 -19.66
N ARG A 124 12.42 4.78 -20.80
CA ARG A 124 11.40 5.84 -20.82
C ARG A 124 10.10 5.42 -20.14
N ILE A 125 9.69 4.17 -20.34
CA ILE A 125 8.45 3.63 -19.79
C ILE A 125 8.56 3.42 -18.28
N ILE A 126 9.69 2.88 -17.81
CA ILE A 126 9.97 2.75 -16.39
C ILE A 126 10.04 4.12 -15.72
N ALA A 127 10.67 5.11 -16.35
CA ALA A 127 10.71 6.48 -15.84
C ALA A 127 9.32 7.09 -15.72
N LEU A 128 8.44 6.90 -16.72
CA LEU A 128 7.04 7.35 -16.67
C LEU A 128 6.25 6.64 -15.54
N PHE A 129 6.48 5.34 -15.36
CA PHE A 129 5.87 4.58 -14.27
C PHE A 129 6.32 5.10 -12.89
N MET A 130 7.61 5.39 -12.73
CA MET A 130 8.18 5.89 -11.49
C MET A 130 7.69 7.31 -11.09
N ILE A 131 7.13 8.09 -12.02
CA ILE A 131 6.48 9.38 -11.71
C ILE A 131 5.30 9.20 -10.75
N GLY A 132 4.68 8.03 -10.73
CA GLY A 132 3.61 7.70 -9.78
C GLY A 132 4.02 7.91 -8.31
N LEU A 133 5.29 7.71 -7.96
CA LEU A 133 5.79 7.86 -6.59
C LEU A 133 5.74 9.32 -6.09
N PRO A 134 6.38 10.31 -6.73
CA PRO A 134 6.25 11.70 -6.31
C PRO A 134 4.81 12.22 -6.46
N LEU A 135 4.06 11.75 -7.44
CA LEU A 135 2.68 12.14 -7.65
C LEU A 135 1.78 11.68 -6.49
N SER A 136 1.97 10.45 -5.99
CA SER A 136 1.22 9.96 -4.82
C SER A 136 1.51 10.78 -3.56
N SER A 137 2.75 11.27 -3.38
CA SER A 137 3.09 12.14 -2.25
C SER A 137 2.41 13.50 -2.34
N VAL A 138 2.34 14.07 -3.54
CA VAL A 138 1.67 15.38 -3.78
C VAL A 138 0.15 15.28 -3.59
N ILE A 139 -0.46 14.20 -4.07
CA ILE A 139 -1.91 13.98 -3.98
C ILE A 139 -2.30 13.45 -2.59
N GLY A 140 -1.47 12.59 -2.00
CA GLY A 140 -1.77 11.87 -0.77
C GLY A 140 -2.04 12.79 0.42
N GLY A 141 -1.21 13.83 0.61
CA GLY A 141 -1.40 14.79 1.71
C GLY A 141 -2.76 15.46 1.71
N PRO A 142 -3.11 16.20 0.66
CA PRO A 142 -4.42 16.85 0.53
C PRO A 142 -5.60 15.86 0.58
N LEU A 143 -5.47 14.70 -0.08
CA LEU A 143 -6.53 13.69 -0.11
C LEU A 143 -6.77 13.08 1.28
N SER A 144 -5.71 12.65 1.95
CA SER A 144 -5.80 12.05 3.29
C SER A 144 -6.32 13.06 4.31
N GLY A 145 -5.85 14.32 4.24
CA GLY A 145 -6.35 15.40 5.10
C GLY A 145 -7.83 15.70 4.86
N TRP A 146 -8.27 15.72 3.61
CA TRP A 146 -9.67 15.93 3.27
C TRP A 146 -10.57 14.78 3.76
N ILE A 147 -10.15 13.51 3.53
CA ILE A 147 -10.90 12.33 4.00
C ILE A 147 -11.01 12.37 5.53
N MET A 148 -9.88 12.52 6.22
CA MET A 148 -9.86 12.51 7.68
C MET A 148 -10.67 13.65 8.30
N GLY A 149 -10.69 14.83 7.68
CA GLY A 149 -11.47 15.97 8.16
C GLY A 149 -12.96 15.88 7.85
N HIS A 150 -13.36 15.32 6.69
CA HIS A 150 -14.74 15.28 6.26
C HIS A 150 -15.53 14.09 6.84
N PHE A 151 -14.86 12.96 7.04
CA PHE A 151 -15.48 11.72 7.48
C PHE A 151 -15.23 11.42 8.98
N ASP A 152 -14.60 12.33 9.72
CA ASP A 152 -14.38 12.10 11.15
C ASP A 152 -15.70 12.00 11.91
N ASN A 153 -15.83 10.97 12.75
CA ASN A 153 -17.03 10.62 13.50
C ASN A 153 -18.29 10.28 12.64
N MET A 154 -18.14 10.06 11.35
CA MET A 154 -19.23 9.62 10.50
C MET A 154 -19.48 8.11 10.66
N ALA A 155 -20.73 7.70 10.87
CA ALA A 155 -21.13 6.31 11.11
C ALA A 155 -20.40 5.64 12.31
N GLY A 156 -19.93 6.39 13.27
CA GLY A 156 -19.21 5.87 14.45
C GLY A 156 -17.75 5.49 14.19
N LEU A 157 -17.22 5.81 12.99
CA LEU A 157 -15.84 5.57 12.61
C LEU A 157 -15.04 6.89 12.66
N ARG A 158 -13.77 6.81 13.03
CA ARG A 158 -12.84 7.93 12.99
C ARG A 158 -12.31 8.18 11.58
N GLY A 159 -11.80 9.38 11.33
CA GLY A 159 -11.27 9.78 10.04
C GLY A 159 -10.18 8.86 9.48
N TRP A 160 -9.28 8.34 10.34
CA TRP A 160 -8.24 7.40 9.92
C TRP A 160 -8.80 6.03 9.47
N GLN A 161 -9.93 5.58 10.03
CA GLN A 161 -10.58 4.33 9.62
C GLN A 161 -11.20 4.48 8.23
N TRP A 162 -11.84 5.62 7.97
CA TRP A 162 -12.34 5.96 6.65
C TRP A 162 -11.23 6.10 5.62
N LEU A 163 -10.08 6.64 6.02
CA LEU A 163 -8.91 6.76 5.15
C LEU A 163 -8.50 5.39 4.59
N PHE A 164 -8.27 4.39 5.44
CA PHE A 164 -7.91 3.05 5.01
C PHE A 164 -9.02 2.35 4.21
N LEU A 165 -10.27 2.58 4.56
CA LEU A 165 -11.40 1.99 3.84
C LEU A 165 -11.54 2.55 2.42
N ILE A 166 -11.52 3.88 2.27
CA ILE A 166 -11.70 4.54 0.98
C ILE A 166 -10.52 4.25 0.04
N GLU A 167 -9.31 4.29 0.57
CA GLU A 167 -8.12 4.07 -0.26
C GLU A 167 -7.82 2.59 -0.56
N ALA A 168 -8.46 1.66 0.16
CA ALA A 168 -8.45 0.25 -0.23
C ALA A 168 -9.32 -0.04 -1.46
N VAL A 169 -10.36 0.75 -1.73
CA VAL A 169 -11.29 0.54 -2.87
C VAL A 169 -10.58 0.48 -4.23
N PRO A 170 -9.64 1.39 -4.57
CA PRO A 170 -8.93 1.33 -5.84
C PRO A 170 -8.05 0.09 -6.03
N SER A 171 -7.77 -0.65 -4.96
CA SER A 171 -6.88 -1.83 -4.97
C SER A 171 -7.63 -3.13 -5.26
N VAL A 172 -8.95 -3.15 -5.14
CA VAL A 172 -9.84 -4.29 -5.33
C VAL A 172 -10.64 -4.14 -6.61
#